data_a3a42911321875e4cb42ed75bcea289d
#
_entry.id   a3a42911321875e4cb42ed75bcea289d
#
_cell.length_a   1.000
_cell.length_b   1.000
_cell.length_c   1.000
_cell.angle_alpha   90.00
_cell.angle_beta   90.00
_cell.angle_gamma   90.00
#
_symmetry.space_group_name_H-M   'P 1'
#
loop_
_entity.id
_entity.type
_entity.pdbx_description
1 polymer ?
#
loop_
_entity_poly.entity_id
_entity_poly.type
_entity_poly.pdbx_seq_one_letter_code
_entity_poly.pdbx_strand_id
1 'polypeptide(L)'
;MKKKIEQYIQEYFNGHIFAAYGCSLGGSFVSLLVSRENIHIDHAIIGSSDMDQTSKFLAKLQTALVMPIIYPLITGKGSRLAKKFISKRMNSQDENADYRKKFMELKGIGSGIDFSFISKESMKNQFCSDLYTKVGQQIQVPHTTIHIFYAKKMGEKYRKRYEKYFKQPDIIEFDLRHEELLLDASRWVKEVCMACQII
;
A
#
# COMPACT_ATOMS: atom_id res chain seq x y z
N MET A 1 -8.74 -7.01 -11.19
CA MET A 1 -9.19 -6.35 -9.94
C MET A 1 -9.75 -4.96 -10.21
N LYS A 2 -9.03 -4.04 -10.87
CA LYS A 2 -9.44 -2.64 -11.16
C LYS A 2 -10.83 -2.53 -11.79
N LYS A 3 -11.07 -3.19 -12.92
CA LYS A 3 -12.39 -3.19 -13.58
C LYS A 3 -13.54 -3.65 -12.69
N LYS A 4 -13.26 -4.55 -11.74
CA LYS A 4 -14.27 -5.02 -10.80
C LYS A 4 -14.62 -3.96 -9.75
N ILE A 5 -13.62 -3.18 -9.28
CA ILE A 5 -13.87 -2.07 -8.36
C ILE A 5 -14.63 -0.96 -9.05
N GLU A 6 -14.19 -0.54 -10.25
CA GLU A 6 -14.90 0.47 -11.04
C GLU A 6 -16.34 0.02 -11.33
N GLN A 7 -16.54 -1.23 -11.78
CA GLN A 7 -17.87 -1.79 -12.04
C GLN A 7 -18.75 -1.80 -10.78
N TYR A 8 -18.19 -2.20 -9.62
CA TYR A 8 -18.91 -2.17 -8.35
C TYR A 8 -19.34 -0.76 -7.97
N ILE A 9 -18.44 0.23 -8.12
CA ILE A 9 -18.74 1.63 -7.81
C ILE A 9 -19.78 2.19 -8.81
N GLN A 10 -19.72 1.81 -10.09
CA GLN A 10 -20.73 2.17 -11.08
C GLN A 10 -22.11 1.59 -10.71
N GLU A 11 -22.15 0.32 -10.34
CA GLU A 11 -23.39 -0.41 -10.08
C GLU A 11 -24.08 0.04 -8.79
N TYR A 12 -23.31 0.24 -7.71
CA TYR A 12 -23.87 0.48 -6.37
C TYR A 12 -23.80 1.95 -5.91
N PHE A 13 -22.98 2.77 -6.54
CA PHE A 13 -22.73 4.17 -6.16
C PHE A 13 -22.86 5.15 -7.33
N ASN A 14 -23.49 4.74 -8.43
CA ASN A 14 -23.65 5.58 -9.64
C ASN A 14 -22.33 6.19 -10.15
N GLY A 15 -21.22 5.46 -10.00
CA GLY A 15 -19.90 5.90 -10.44
C GLY A 15 -19.22 6.97 -9.58
N HIS A 16 -19.77 7.29 -8.40
CA HIS A 16 -19.25 8.32 -7.50
C HIS A 16 -19.09 7.80 -6.08
N ILE A 17 -17.93 8.08 -5.47
CA ILE A 17 -17.67 7.85 -4.04
C ILE A 17 -17.00 9.05 -3.41
N PHE A 18 -17.36 9.33 -2.18
CA PHE A 18 -16.81 10.46 -1.41
C PHE A 18 -15.31 10.32 -1.15
N ALA A 19 -14.85 9.15 -0.71
CA ALA A 19 -13.43 8.95 -0.44
C ALA A 19 -12.94 7.54 -0.80
N ALA A 20 -11.68 7.44 -1.23
CA ALA A 20 -10.98 6.19 -1.38
C ALA A 20 -9.62 6.27 -0.68
N TYR A 21 -9.37 5.38 0.28
CA TYR A 21 -8.08 5.25 0.94
C TYR A 21 -7.34 4.01 0.46
N GLY A 22 -6.05 4.16 0.17
CA GLY A 22 -5.16 3.05 -0.13
C GLY A 22 -3.80 3.23 0.49
N CYS A 23 -3.28 2.19 1.14
CA CYS A 23 -1.94 2.20 1.73
C CYS A 23 -1.02 1.21 1.00
N SER A 24 0.24 1.56 0.83
CA SER A 24 1.23 0.73 0.14
C SER A 24 0.75 0.37 -1.28
N LEU A 25 0.62 -0.92 -1.62
CA LEU A 25 0.01 -1.37 -2.88
C LEU A 25 -1.41 -0.79 -3.09
N GLY A 26 -2.19 -0.62 -2.02
CA GLY A 26 -3.51 0.01 -2.08
C GLY A 26 -3.45 1.44 -2.59
N GLY A 27 -2.42 2.20 -2.21
CA GLY A 27 -2.17 3.55 -2.72
C GLY A 27 -1.91 3.59 -4.23
N SER A 28 -1.15 2.63 -4.75
CA SER A 28 -0.96 2.46 -6.20
C SER A 28 -2.28 2.17 -6.93
N PHE A 29 -3.19 1.41 -6.30
CA PHE A 29 -4.53 1.15 -6.88
C PHE A 29 -5.43 2.39 -6.85
N VAL A 30 -5.46 3.15 -5.75
CA VAL A 30 -6.22 4.42 -5.69
C VAL A 30 -5.71 5.39 -6.75
N SER A 31 -4.38 5.56 -6.85
CA SER A 31 -3.74 6.41 -7.86
C SER A 31 -4.18 6.04 -9.28
N LEU A 32 -4.29 4.74 -9.54
CA LEU A 32 -4.70 4.24 -10.83
C LEU A 32 -6.20 4.42 -11.11
N LEU A 33 -7.06 4.26 -10.10
CA LEU A 33 -8.50 4.53 -10.23
C LEU A 33 -8.73 6.00 -10.56
N VAL A 34 -8.06 6.91 -9.85
CA VAL A 34 -8.10 8.35 -10.13
C VAL A 34 -7.63 8.66 -11.55
N SER A 35 -6.47 8.13 -11.96
CA SER A 35 -5.88 8.43 -13.28
C SER A 35 -6.70 7.91 -14.46
N ARG A 36 -7.66 7.03 -14.25
CA ARG A 36 -8.51 6.46 -15.30
C ARG A 36 -9.81 7.21 -15.52
N GLU A 37 -10.22 8.00 -14.54
CA GLU A 37 -11.44 8.82 -14.59
C GLU A 37 -12.73 8.07 -14.99
N ASN A 38 -12.75 6.73 -14.79
CA ASN A 38 -13.93 5.92 -15.06
C ASN A 38 -14.99 6.02 -13.96
N ILE A 39 -14.59 6.52 -12.81
CA ILE A 39 -15.41 6.81 -11.63
C ILE A 39 -14.95 8.13 -11.05
N HIS A 40 -15.83 8.81 -10.32
CA HIS A 40 -15.48 10.01 -9.59
C HIS A 40 -15.19 9.71 -8.12
N ILE A 41 -14.12 10.33 -7.58
CA ILE A 41 -13.67 10.19 -6.19
C ILE A 41 -13.40 11.60 -5.67
N ASP A 42 -14.16 12.08 -4.67
CA ASP A 42 -13.94 13.44 -4.18
C ASP A 42 -12.58 13.55 -3.44
N HIS A 43 -12.26 12.57 -2.59
CA HIS A 43 -11.02 12.52 -1.84
C HIS A 43 -10.25 11.23 -2.09
N ALA A 44 -9.16 11.30 -2.81
CA ALA A 44 -8.25 10.17 -3.04
C ALA A 44 -7.09 10.22 -2.06
N ILE A 45 -7.03 9.30 -1.09
CA ILE A 45 -6.02 9.29 -0.03
C ILE A 45 -5.02 8.17 -0.29
N ILE A 46 -3.76 8.53 -0.48
CA ILE A 46 -2.67 7.63 -0.82
C ILE A 46 -1.69 7.59 0.35
N GLY A 47 -1.67 6.49 1.07
CA GLY A 47 -0.83 6.29 2.25
C GLY A 47 0.39 5.42 1.96
N SER A 48 1.57 5.89 2.32
CA SER A 48 2.82 5.10 2.31
C SER A 48 3.02 4.24 1.07
N SER A 49 2.64 4.73 -0.11
CA SER A 49 2.82 4.00 -1.37
C SER A 49 4.20 4.27 -1.95
N ASP A 50 4.88 3.22 -2.38
CA ASP A 50 6.20 3.35 -3.00
C ASP A 50 6.14 4.01 -4.37
N MET A 51 5.01 3.88 -5.08
CA MET A 51 4.83 4.35 -6.45
C MET A 51 5.98 3.89 -7.37
N ASP A 52 6.59 2.74 -7.03
CA ASP A 52 7.68 2.17 -7.82
C ASP A 52 7.14 1.71 -9.17
N GLN A 53 7.86 2.09 -10.22
CA GLN A 53 7.55 1.66 -11.57
C GLN A 53 8.81 1.12 -12.22
N THR A 54 8.79 -0.16 -12.51
CA THR A 54 9.89 -0.83 -13.19
C THR A 54 9.42 -1.53 -14.46
N SER A 55 10.34 -2.04 -15.25
CA SER A 55 9.97 -2.84 -16.42
C SER A 55 9.37 -4.18 -16.01
N LYS A 56 8.49 -4.74 -16.85
CA LYS A 56 7.89 -6.07 -16.61
C LYS A 56 8.94 -7.15 -16.38
N PHE A 57 10.09 -7.06 -17.05
CA PHE A 57 11.18 -8.01 -16.89
C PHE A 57 11.80 -7.91 -15.49
N LEU A 58 12.16 -6.71 -15.05
CA LEU A 58 12.73 -6.46 -13.72
C LEU A 58 11.73 -6.81 -12.61
N ALA A 59 10.44 -6.48 -12.78
CA ALA A 59 9.40 -6.87 -11.84
C ALA A 59 9.32 -8.39 -11.66
N LYS A 60 9.36 -9.16 -12.77
CA LYS A 60 9.38 -10.62 -12.71
C LYS A 60 10.63 -11.16 -12.02
N LEU A 61 11.80 -10.59 -12.33
CA LEU A 61 13.07 -10.99 -11.71
C LEU A 61 13.07 -10.70 -10.21
N GLN A 62 12.71 -9.50 -9.79
CA GLN A 62 12.61 -9.11 -8.37
C GLN A 62 11.62 -10.03 -7.64
N THR A 63 10.44 -10.26 -8.22
CA THR A 63 9.44 -11.16 -7.65
C THR A 63 9.98 -12.59 -7.52
N ALA A 64 10.71 -13.10 -8.51
CA ALA A 64 11.29 -14.44 -8.45
C ALA A 64 12.32 -14.58 -7.33
N LEU A 65 13.09 -13.53 -7.04
CA LEU A 65 14.08 -13.51 -5.95
C LEU A 65 13.42 -13.38 -4.56
N VAL A 66 12.34 -12.62 -4.46
CA VAL A 66 11.69 -12.30 -3.16
C VAL A 66 10.68 -13.38 -2.76
N MET A 67 9.96 -13.98 -3.70
CA MET A 67 8.92 -14.98 -3.43
C MET A 67 9.37 -16.21 -2.63
N PRO A 68 10.58 -16.79 -2.83
CA PRO A 68 11.03 -17.93 -2.02
C PRO A 68 11.15 -17.60 -0.52
N ILE A 69 11.28 -16.33 -0.17
CA ILE A 69 11.42 -15.87 1.22
C ILE A 69 10.04 -15.45 1.78
N ILE A 70 9.32 -14.60 1.05
CA ILE A 70 8.07 -14.00 1.56
C ILE A 70 6.91 -15.00 1.56
N TYR A 71 6.78 -15.84 0.53
CA TYR A 71 5.68 -16.79 0.46
C TYR A 71 5.66 -17.78 1.65
N PRO A 72 6.78 -18.46 1.98
CA PRO A 72 6.84 -19.31 3.17
C PRO A 72 6.63 -18.57 4.48
N LEU A 73 7.06 -17.31 4.55
CA LEU A 73 6.88 -16.47 5.73
C LEU A 73 5.39 -16.20 6.01
N ILE A 74 4.65 -15.78 5.00
CA ILE A 74 3.25 -15.43 5.14
C ILE A 74 2.38 -16.67 5.31
N THR A 75 2.61 -17.73 4.52
CA THR A 75 1.77 -18.94 4.52
C THR A 75 2.16 -19.98 5.57
N GLY A 76 3.23 -19.77 6.32
CA GLY A 76 3.76 -20.78 7.25
C GLY A 76 4.38 -22.02 6.59
N LYS A 77 4.34 -22.10 5.25
CA LYS A 77 4.85 -23.26 4.44
C LYS A 77 6.37 -23.19 4.21
N GLY A 78 7.12 -22.63 5.15
CA GLY A 78 8.54 -22.43 5.04
C GLY A 78 9.39 -23.57 5.57
N SER A 79 10.61 -23.70 5.04
CA SER A 79 11.63 -24.58 5.61
C SER A 79 11.99 -24.14 7.03
N ARG A 80 12.50 -25.08 7.87
CA ARG A 80 12.99 -24.75 9.21
C ARG A 80 14.02 -23.63 9.22
N LEU A 81 14.85 -23.53 8.17
CA LEU A 81 15.85 -22.47 8.02
C LEU A 81 15.22 -21.10 7.80
N ALA A 82 14.20 -21.00 6.93
CA ALA A 82 13.47 -19.76 6.73
C ALA A 82 12.80 -19.28 8.04
N LYS A 83 12.13 -20.18 8.76
CA LYS A 83 11.51 -19.89 10.06
C LYS A 83 12.56 -19.40 11.08
N LYS A 84 13.72 -20.06 11.15
CA LYS A 84 14.81 -19.66 12.06
C LYS A 84 15.39 -18.27 11.72
N PHE A 85 15.57 -17.98 10.42
CA PHE A 85 16.05 -16.66 9.98
C PHE A 85 15.06 -15.56 10.34
N ILE A 86 13.78 -15.81 10.12
CA ILE A 86 12.70 -14.87 10.43
C ILE A 86 12.61 -14.65 11.94
N SER A 87 12.56 -15.71 12.74
CA SER A 87 12.50 -15.59 14.20
C SER A 87 13.71 -14.83 14.76
N LYS A 88 14.91 -15.04 14.21
CA LYS A 88 16.10 -14.28 14.60
C LYS A 88 15.94 -12.79 14.30
N ARG A 89 15.39 -12.43 13.13
CA ARG A 89 15.16 -11.02 12.77
C ARG A 89 14.04 -10.39 13.57
N MET A 90 12.99 -11.15 13.86
CA MET A 90 11.86 -10.70 14.69
C MET A 90 12.28 -10.42 16.13
N ASN A 91 13.15 -11.26 16.67
CA ASN A 91 13.61 -11.17 18.06
C ASN A 91 14.83 -10.26 18.25
N SER A 92 15.32 -9.60 17.18
CA SER A 92 16.39 -8.60 17.34
C SER A 92 15.89 -7.40 18.14
N GLN A 93 16.59 -7.10 19.22
CA GLN A 93 16.32 -5.94 20.09
C GLN A 93 17.04 -4.72 19.52
N ASP A 94 16.39 -4.02 18.60
CA ASP A 94 16.84 -2.76 18.05
C ASP A 94 15.72 -1.71 18.15
N GLU A 95 15.99 -0.47 17.79
CA GLU A 95 15.03 0.65 17.82
C GLU A 95 13.73 0.40 17.05
N ASN A 96 13.70 -0.60 16.19
CA ASN A 96 12.54 -0.97 15.37
C ASN A 96 11.79 -2.20 15.90
N ALA A 97 12.20 -2.77 17.03
CA ALA A 97 11.62 -4.01 17.55
C ALA A 97 10.12 -3.90 17.81
N ASP A 98 9.69 -2.86 18.50
CA ASP A 98 8.27 -2.61 18.81
C ASP A 98 7.45 -2.36 17.53
N TYR A 99 7.94 -1.54 16.62
CA TYR A 99 7.30 -1.31 15.33
C TYR A 99 7.14 -2.62 14.54
N ARG A 100 8.20 -3.43 14.43
CA ARG A 100 8.12 -4.71 13.71
C ARG A 100 7.09 -5.64 14.32
N LYS A 101 7.06 -5.75 15.66
CA LYS A 101 6.08 -6.59 16.37
C LYS A 101 4.66 -6.16 16.06
N LYS A 102 4.33 -4.89 16.28
CA LYS A 102 2.99 -4.34 16.00
C LYS A 102 2.61 -4.47 14.53
N PHE A 103 3.56 -4.23 13.62
CA PHE A 103 3.34 -4.37 12.20
C PHE A 103 3.02 -5.81 11.79
N MET A 104 3.71 -6.79 12.36
CA MET A 104 3.43 -8.22 12.10
C MET A 104 2.08 -8.63 12.68
N GLU A 105 1.73 -8.14 13.86
CA GLU A 105 0.39 -8.34 14.47
C GLU A 105 -0.71 -7.77 13.57
N LEU A 106 -0.56 -6.54 13.08
CA LEU A 106 -1.49 -5.91 12.13
C LEU A 106 -1.67 -6.75 10.85
N LYS A 107 -0.59 -7.32 10.33
CA LYS A 107 -0.63 -8.19 9.14
C LYS A 107 -1.11 -9.61 9.46
N GLY A 108 -1.44 -9.90 10.72
CA GLY A 108 -1.87 -11.24 11.16
C GLY A 108 -0.75 -12.28 11.15
N ILE A 109 0.51 -11.88 10.95
CA ILE A 109 1.64 -12.78 10.91
C ILE A 109 2.04 -13.16 12.33
N GLY A 110 1.93 -14.46 12.67
CA GLY A 110 2.18 -14.94 14.04
C GLY A 110 0.96 -14.89 14.97
N SER A 111 -0.20 -14.39 14.50
CA SER A 111 -1.45 -14.32 15.29
C SER A 111 -2.25 -15.61 15.29
N GLY A 112 -1.76 -16.68 14.68
CA GLY A 112 -2.51 -17.94 14.51
C GLY A 112 -3.46 -17.94 13.31
N ILE A 113 -3.56 -16.83 12.57
CA ILE A 113 -4.33 -16.79 11.31
C ILE A 113 -3.66 -17.69 10.29
N ASP A 114 -4.43 -18.62 9.72
CA ASP A 114 -3.96 -19.50 8.65
C ASP A 114 -4.04 -18.79 7.28
N PHE A 115 -2.89 -18.45 6.74
CA PHE A 115 -2.76 -17.90 5.38
C PHE A 115 -2.43 -18.98 4.33
N SER A 116 -2.55 -20.25 4.66
CA SER A 116 -2.21 -21.37 3.75
C SER A 116 -3.08 -21.40 2.49
N PHE A 117 -4.25 -20.76 2.52
CA PHE A 117 -5.15 -20.63 1.36
C PHE A 117 -4.59 -19.70 0.26
N ILE A 118 -3.62 -18.84 0.59
CA ILE A 118 -3.02 -17.95 -0.40
C ILE A 118 -2.15 -18.76 -1.36
N SER A 119 -2.48 -18.72 -2.65
CA SER A 119 -1.67 -19.38 -3.65
C SER A 119 -0.38 -18.59 -3.94
N LYS A 120 0.69 -19.32 -4.26
CA LYS A 120 1.97 -18.70 -4.66
C LYS A 120 1.80 -17.82 -5.90
N GLU A 121 0.93 -18.22 -6.81
CA GLU A 121 0.64 -17.48 -8.03
C GLU A 121 -0.09 -16.17 -7.73
N SER A 122 -1.09 -16.18 -6.85
CA SER A 122 -1.80 -14.98 -6.42
C SER A 122 -0.85 -13.96 -5.80
N MET A 123 0.01 -14.39 -4.88
CA MET A 123 1.01 -13.54 -4.25
C MET A 123 2.01 -12.99 -5.26
N LYS A 124 2.51 -13.85 -6.17
CA LYS A 124 3.40 -13.43 -7.25
C LYS A 124 2.77 -12.37 -8.15
N ASN A 125 1.51 -12.56 -8.52
CA ASN A 125 0.77 -11.62 -9.36
C ASN A 125 0.57 -10.27 -8.64
N GLN A 126 0.32 -10.29 -7.34
CA GLN A 126 0.22 -9.08 -6.52
C GLN A 126 1.54 -8.31 -6.51
N PHE A 127 2.65 -8.95 -6.20
CA PHE A 127 3.98 -8.33 -6.22
C PHE A 127 4.35 -7.78 -7.59
N CYS A 128 4.16 -8.57 -8.64
CA CYS A 128 4.41 -8.09 -10.00
C CYS A 128 3.55 -6.87 -10.34
N SER A 129 2.27 -6.88 -9.96
CA SER A 129 1.35 -5.76 -10.24
C SER A 129 1.79 -4.48 -9.56
N ASP A 130 2.30 -4.56 -8.33
CA ASP A 130 2.82 -3.41 -7.61
C ASP A 130 4.01 -2.77 -8.35
N LEU A 131 4.94 -3.59 -8.77
CA LEU A 131 6.18 -3.13 -9.39
C LEU A 131 6.04 -2.61 -10.82
N TYR A 132 5.08 -3.06 -11.62
CA TYR A 132 4.98 -2.64 -13.03
C TYR A 132 3.69 -1.89 -13.40
N THR A 133 2.79 -1.67 -12.45
CA THR A 133 1.57 -0.89 -12.72
C THR A 133 1.93 0.55 -12.99
N LYS A 134 1.77 0.97 -14.25
CA LYS A 134 2.04 2.35 -14.65
C LYS A 134 0.90 3.25 -14.20
N VAL A 135 1.22 4.22 -13.41
CA VAL A 135 0.39 5.38 -13.10
C VAL A 135 0.82 6.53 -14.01
N GLY A 136 -0.10 7.36 -14.43
CA GLY A 136 0.19 8.56 -15.23
C GLY A 136 1.16 9.52 -14.51
N GLN A 137 1.62 10.55 -15.21
CA GLN A 137 2.37 11.64 -14.60
C GLN A 137 1.52 12.90 -14.56
N GLN A 138 1.76 13.76 -13.56
CA GLN A 138 1.04 15.03 -13.40
C GLN A 138 -0.49 14.85 -13.40
N ILE A 139 -0.93 13.79 -12.69
CA ILE A 139 -2.34 13.48 -12.54
C ILE A 139 -3.04 14.65 -11.83
N GLN A 140 -4.07 15.16 -12.46
CA GLN A 140 -4.99 16.15 -11.92
C GLN A 140 -6.37 15.82 -12.46
N VAL A 141 -7.33 15.60 -11.58
CA VAL A 141 -8.70 15.26 -11.95
C VAL A 141 -9.62 16.35 -11.40
N PRO A 142 -10.51 16.93 -12.22
CA PRO A 142 -11.45 17.94 -11.76
C PRO A 142 -12.28 17.44 -10.57
N HIS A 143 -12.46 18.29 -9.56
CA HIS A 143 -13.25 18.00 -8.37
C HIS A 143 -12.75 16.79 -7.53
N THR A 144 -11.50 16.35 -7.73
CA THR A 144 -10.85 15.34 -6.91
C THR A 144 -9.69 15.97 -6.15
N THR A 145 -9.68 15.88 -4.83
CA THR A 145 -8.52 16.24 -4.02
C THR A 145 -7.66 15.00 -3.78
N ILE A 146 -6.38 15.10 -4.12
CA ILE A 146 -5.43 14.00 -3.91
C ILE A 146 -4.62 14.30 -2.65
N HIS A 147 -4.84 13.52 -1.60
CA HIS A 147 -4.11 13.59 -0.34
C HIS A 147 -3.03 12.53 -0.31
N ILE A 148 -1.82 12.92 0.05
CA ILE A 148 -0.67 12.02 0.24
C ILE A 148 -0.33 11.96 1.72
N PHE A 149 -0.57 10.82 2.35
CA PHE A 149 -0.12 10.55 3.70
C PHE A 149 1.32 10.05 3.65
N TYR A 150 2.25 11.00 3.73
CA TYR A 150 3.67 10.75 3.54
C TYR A 150 4.37 10.43 4.86
N ALA A 151 4.82 9.20 5.01
CA ALA A 151 5.64 8.75 6.12
C ALA A 151 7.12 9.14 5.88
N LYS A 152 7.62 10.18 6.56
CA LYS A 152 8.96 10.75 6.31
C LYS A 152 10.10 9.76 6.46
N LYS A 153 9.96 8.78 7.37
CA LYS A 153 10.99 7.73 7.57
C LYS A 153 11.15 6.76 6.40
N MET A 154 10.28 6.84 5.39
CA MET A 154 10.52 6.18 4.10
C MET A 154 11.64 6.85 3.30
N GLY A 155 11.83 8.14 3.47
CA GLY A 155 12.87 8.95 2.83
C GLY A 155 12.38 9.85 1.71
N GLU A 156 13.08 10.95 1.50
CA GLU A 156 12.76 12.05 0.59
C GLU A 156 12.51 11.63 -0.88
N LYS A 157 13.14 10.53 -1.31
CA LYS A 157 12.91 9.98 -2.66
C LYS A 157 11.45 9.65 -2.95
N TYR A 158 10.68 9.28 -1.92
CA TYR A 158 9.25 8.94 -2.06
C TYR A 158 8.41 10.21 -2.19
N ARG A 159 8.72 11.25 -1.43
CA ARG A 159 8.08 12.55 -1.56
C ARG A 159 8.19 13.08 -3.00
N LYS A 160 9.42 13.08 -3.55
CA LYS A 160 9.68 13.50 -4.94
C LYS A 160 8.91 12.68 -5.98
N ARG A 161 8.62 11.40 -5.68
CA ARG A 161 7.77 10.57 -6.56
C ARG A 161 6.33 11.05 -6.55
N TYR A 162 5.76 11.37 -5.39
CA TYR A 162 4.40 11.91 -5.31
C TYR A 162 4.28 13.22 -6.10
N GLU A 163 5.21 14.15 -5.92
CA GLU A 163 5.27 15.41 -6.68
C GLU A 163 5.43 15.19 -8.19
N LYS A 164 6.10 14.11 -8.60
CA LYS A 164 6.22 13.73 -10.01
C LYS A 164 4.93 13.17 -10.59
N TYR A 165 4.20 12.35 -9.83
CA TYR A 165 3.01 11.67 -10.34
C TYR A 165 1.75 12.53 -10.23
N PHE A 166 1.66 13.40 -9.25
CA PHE A 166 0.47 14.21 -9.00
C PHE A 166 0.78 15.69 -9.15
N LYS A 167 -0.14 16.41 -9.77
CA LYS A 167 -0.05 17.85 -9.89
C LYS A 167 -0.67 18.50 -8.64
N GLN A 168 0.14 19.20 -7.85
CA GLN A 168 -0.28 19.88 -6.63
C GLN A 168 -1.06 18.99 -5.64
N PRO A 169 -0.51 17.82 -5.24
CA PRO A 169 -1.14 17.01 -4.23
C PRO A 169 -1.07 17.69 -2.87
N ASP A 170 -2.08 17.45 -2.04
CA ASP A 170 -2.05 17.83 -0.62
C ASP A 170 -1.19 16.80 0.15
N ILE A 171 0.05 17.18 0.51
CA ILE A 171 0.99 16.30 1.18
C ILE A 171 0.97 16.52 2.68
N ILE A 172 0.41 15.56 3.42
CA ILE A 172 0.36 15.53 4.88
C ILE A 172 1.52 14.65 5.37
N GLU A 173 2.46 15.28 6.09
CA GLU A 173 3.71 14.63 6.53
C GLU A 173 3.58 14.05 7.95
N PHE A 174 4.01 12.81 8.11
CA PHE A 174 4.09 12.14 9.40
C PHE A 174 5.53 11.70 9.69
N ASP A 175 6.02 11.93 10.91
CA ASP A 175 7.31 11.37 11.35
C ASP A 175 7.18 9.89 11.70
N LEU A 176 6.73 9.10 10.72
CA LEU A 176 6.39 7.69 10.83
C LEU A 176 7.15 6.86 9.79
N ARG A 177 7.18 5.54 10.01
CA ARG A 177 7.66 4.53 9.05
C ARG A 177 6.54 4.11 8.10
N HIS A 178 6.90 3.28 7.15
CA HIS A 178 5.97 2.69 6.18
C HIS A 178 4.77 2.01 6.88
N GLU A 179 3.56 2.40 6.52
CA GLU A 179 2.29 1.91 7.09
C GLU A 179 2.11 2.10 8.62
N GLU A 180 3.03 2.78 9.32
CA GLU A 180 3.00 2.91 10.78
C GLU A 180 1.74 3.63 11.30
N LEU A 181 1.15 4.52 10.49
CA LEU A 181 -0.10 5.19 10.84
C LEU A 181 -1.26 4.19 11.07
N LEU A 182 -1.25 3.06 10.38
CA LEU A 182 -2.29 2.02 10.53
C LEU A 182 -2.22 1.28 11.88
N LEU A 183 -1.12 1.44 12.63
CA LEU A 183 -0.98 0.86 13.98
C LEU A 183 -1.75 1.64 15.05
N ASP A 184 -2.22 2.85 14.71
CA ASP A 184 -3.04 3.70 15.56
C ASP A 184 -4.34 4.06 14.83
N ALA A 185 -5.35 3.24 15.02
CA ALA A 185 -6.65 3.40 14.35
C ALA A 185 -7.31 4.74 14.67
N SER A 186 -7.20 5.21 15.90
CA SER A 186 -7.81 6.48 16.34
C SER A 186 -7.16 7.67 15.62
N ARG A 187 -5.83 7.66 15.56
CA ARG A 187 -5.07 8.66 14.83
C ARG A 187 -5.36 8.59 13.33
N TRP A 188 -5.37 7.39 12.76
CA TRP A 188 -5.67 7.20 11.34
C TRP A 188 -7.05 7.77 10.98
N VAL A 189 -8.09 7.46 11.75
CA VAL A 189 -9.45 8.01 11.55
C VAL A 189 -9.42 9.53 11.60
N LYS A 190 -8.81 10.12 12.62
CA LYS A 190 -8.70 11.56 12.77
C LYS A 190 -8.04 12.23 11.55
N GLU A 191 -6.90 11.70 11.10
CA GLU A 191 -6.17 12.28 9.96
C GLU A 191 -6.97 12.15 8.65
N VAL A 192 -7.67 11.03 8.44
CA VAL A 192 -8.56 10.85 7.28
C VAL A 192 -9.73 11.84 7.33
N CYS A 193 -10.38 12.00 8.48
CA CYS A 193 -11.49 12.94 8.63
C CYS A 193 -11.04 14.39 8.41
N MET A 194 -9.87 14.77 8.93
CA MET A 194 -9.30 16.10 8.70
C MET A 194 -8.98 16.34 7.22
N ALA A 195 -8.34 15.37 6.55
CA ALA A 195 -8.04 15.47 5.13
C ALA A 195 -9.31 15.64 4.28
N CYS A 196 -10.37 14.90 4.63
CA CYS A 196 -11.66 14.99 3.93
C CYS A 196 -12.56 16.13 4.43
N GLN A 197 -12.10 16.96 5.36
CA GLN A 197 -12.85 18.10 5.93
C GLN A 197 -14.21 17.66 6.54
N ILE A 198 -14.26 16.48 7.16
CA ILE A 198 -15.47 15.96 7.83
C ILE A 198 -15.59 16.53 9.26
N ILE A 199 -14.48 16.91 9.87
CA ILE A 199 -14.37 17.50 11.22
C ILE A 199 -13.43 18.70 11.20
#